data_44d5d3e584974845b66714fcc3583758
#
_entry.id   44d5d3e584974845b66714fcc3583758
#
_cell.length_a   1.000
_cell.length_b   1.000
_cell.length_c   1.000
_cell.angle_alpha   90.00
_cell.angle_beta   90.00
_cell.angle_gamma   90.00
#
_symmetry.space_group_name_H-M   'P 1'
#
loop_
_entity.id
_entity.type
_entity.pdbx_description
1 polymer ?
#
loop_
_entity_poly.entity_id
_entity_poly.type
_entity_poly.pdbx_seq_one_letter_code
_entity_poly.pdbx_strand_id
1 'polypeptide(L)'
;MSTNPLAQVKRVVLAYSGGLDTSIIIPWLRENYGCEVIAMVGNVGQGDDYAAVRKKALASGASKVFVEDLREEFVTGHLWKAVKTGAVYEGKYLLGTSLARPVLAKAQVKVALEQGADALAHGCTGKGNDQVRFELAYQALAPHLRVIAPWREWSIKSREDALQYAEAHGIPVPVTKKDLYSRDQNLWHLSHEGGPLETKLGEPPEDAWKLTSSPQNAPDEEGKVAIAFEAGAPVAVNGRRMGAVKLVETLNEIGGRYGVGRTDLVKNRLVGMKSHGAYETPGGTLIYAAHRELDALCLDRGTLHYKQHVALRYSELVYYGQWFTPLREAFDSFVETTQRHVTGKVTLGLYRGNVRVLDRESPYSLYDTSIGSFAMGADYDQKDAAGFINILGLPLRIEAGLRKKREAKPARRKKG
;
A
#
# COMPACT_ATOMS: atom_id res chain seq x y z
N MET A 1 38.03 15.29 10.30
CA MET A 1 37.85 14.89 11.70
C MET A 1 37.30 13.47 11.67
N SER A 2 38.09 12.48 12.10
CA SER A 2 37.73 11.06 12.14
C SER A 2 36.67 10.88 13.22
N THR A 3 35.41 10.73 12.82
CA THR A 3 34.34 10.29 13.73
C THR A 3 34.62 8.84 14.12
N ASN A 4 34.90 8.60 15.39
CA ASN A 4 35.03 7.27 15.96
C ASN A 4 33.76 6.44 15.61
N PRO A 5 33.85 5.35 14.84
CA PRO A 5 32.67 4.59 14.42
C PRO A 5 31.96 3.84 15.56
N LEU A 6 32.48 3.92 16.76
CA LEU A 6 31.94 3.33 17.99
C LEU A 6 31.49 4.41 19.00
N ALA A 7 30.92 5.53 18.56
CA ALA A 7 30.16 6.36 19.49
C ALA A 7 29.18 5.45 20.24
N GLN A 8 29.37 5.31 21.56
CA GLN A 8 28.70 4.35 22.41
C GLN A 8 27.18 4.63 22.37
N VAL A 9 26.41 3.78 21.66
CA VAL A 9 24.95 3.82 21.67
C VAL A 9 24.50 3.47 23.08
N LYS A 10 23.81 4.38 23.75
CA LYS A 10 23.30 4.18 25.11
C LYS A 10 21.86 3.66 25.11
N ARG A 11 21.06 4.09 24.16
CA ARG A 11 19.64 3.76 24.09
C ARG A 11 19.18 3.56 22.66
N VAL A 12 18.47 2.47 22.41
CA VAL A 12 17.91 2.09 21.10
C VAL A 12 16.40 1.93 21.21
N VAL A 13 15.66 2.46 20.24
CA VAL A 13 14.25 2.10 20.06
C VAL A 13 14.13 1.10 18.93
N LEU A 14 13.60 -0.08 19.24
CA LEU A 14 13.38 -1.19 18.31
C LEU A 14 11.94 -1.20 17.81
N ALA A 15 11.74 -1.22 16.48
CA ALA A 15 10.45 -1.58 15.91
C ALA A 15 10.17 -3.07 16.21
N TYR A 16 9.21 -3.32 17.09
CA TYR A 16 8.95 -4.63 17.66
C TYR A 16 7.62 -5.19 17.23
N SER A 17 7.62 -6.37 16.62
CA SER A 17 6.41 -7.04 16.14
C SER A 17 5.91 -8.17 17.07
N GLY A 18 6.65 -8.53 18.12
CA GLY A 18 6.34 -9.71 18.93
C GLY A 18 6.74 -11.06 18.32
N GLY A 19 7.21 -11.07 17.07
CA GLY A 19 7.72 -12.26 16.40
C GLY A 19 9.05 -12.76 16.95
N LEU A 20 9.52 -13.93 16.50
CA LEU A 20 10.79 -14.52 16.89
C LEU A 20 11.95 -13.55 16.60
N ASP A 21 12.03 -13.08 15.36
CA ASP A 21 13.13 -12.25 14.88
C ASP A 21 13.34 -10.99 15.72
N THR A 22 12.24 -10.25 15.97
CA THR A 22 12.33 -9.02 16.79
C THR A 22 12.57 -9.31 18.26
N SER A 23 12.16 -10.47 18.77
CA SER A 23 12.39 -10.85 20.18
C SER A 23 13.84 -11.18 20.44
N ILE A 24 14.55 -11.87 19.53
CA ILE A 24 15.97 -12.17 19.68
C ILE A 24 16.87 -10.93 19.47
N ILE A 25 16.37 -9.91 18.76
CA ILE A 25 17.10 -8.65 18.57
C ILE A 25 17.30 -7.91 19.90
N ILE A 26 16.39 -8.02 20.86
CA ILE A 26 16.49 -7.32 22.16
C ILE A 26 17.75 -7.74 22.92
N PRO A 27 17.98 -9.01 23.27
CA PRO A 27 19.22 -9.42 23.95
C PRO A 27 20.45 -9.20 23.07
N TRP A 28 20.36 -9.42 21.77
CA TRP A 28 21.47 -9.20 20.85
C TRP A 28 21.98 -7.73 20.88
N LEU A 29 21.07 -6.75 20.89
CA LEU A 29 21.43 -5.33 21.01
C LEU A 29 22.12 -5.04 22.36
N ARG A 30 21.61 -5.63 23.44
CA ARG A 30 22.18 -5.46 24.76
C ARG A 30 23.59 -6.05 24.86
N GLU A 31 23.85 -7.20 24.29
CA GLU A 31 25.14 -7.88 24.28
C GLU A 31 26.18 -7.18 23.40
N ASN A 32 25.78 -6.78 22.19
CA ASN A 32 26.73 -6.26 21.21
C ASN A 32 26.95 -4.75 21.31
N TYR A 33 25.97 -4.02 21.83
CA TYR A 33 26.06 -2.56 21.97
C TYR A 33 26.11 -2.08 23.42
N GLY A 34 25.82 -2.94 24.41
CA GLY A 34 25.76 -2.56 25.84
C GLY A 34 24.68 -1.52 26.14
N CYS A 35 23.63 -1.44 25.33
CA CYS A 35 22.64 -0.37 25.33
C CYS A 35 21.33 -0.76 26.04
N GLU A 36 20.60 0.26 26.49
CA GLU A 36 19.20 0.13 26.87
C GLU A 36 18.34 -0.08 25.61
N VAL A 37 17.45 -1.08 25.60
CA VAL A 37 16.53 -1.36 24.48
C VAL A 37 15.11 -1.04 24.89
N ILE A 38 14.48 -0.14 24.15
CA ILE A 38 13.06 0.21 24.24
C ILE A 38 12.35 -0.44 23.07
N ALA A 39 11.27 -1.18 23.31
CA ALA A 39 10.45 -1.75 22.25
C ALA A 39 9.29 -0.80 21.90
N MET A 40 9.08 -0.52 20.62
CA MET A 40 7.90 0.19 20.10
C MET A 40 7.08 -0.76 19.25
N VAL A 41 5.82 -0.94 19.64
CA VAL A 41 4.81 -1.76 18.97
C VAL A 41 3.77 -0.82 18.36
N GLY A 42 3.56 -0.88 17.05
CA GLY A 42 2.52 -0.11 16.39
C GLY A 42 1.31 -0.97 16.06
N ASN A 43 0.13 -0.56 16.52
CA ASN A 43 -1.14 -1.16 16.12
C ASN A 43 -1.62 -0.51 14.83
N VAL A 44 -1.52 -1.22 13.71
CA VAL A 44 -2.06 -0.83 12.41
C VAL A 44 -3.22 -1.76 11.98
N GLY A 45 -3.83 -2.47 12.95
CA GLY A 45 -4.99 -3.36 12.75
C GLY A 45 -4.62 -4.80 12.40
N GLN A 46 -3.49 -5.30 12.88
CA GLN A 46 -3.05 -6.69 12.70
C GLN A 46 -3.76 -7.69 13.63
N GLY A 47 -4.52 -7.21 14.64
CA GLY A 47 -5.31 -8.07 15.52
C GLY A 47 -4.51 -8.78 16.61
N ASP A 48 -3.33 -8.29 16.96
CA ASP A 48 -2.47 -8.88 18.01
C ASP A 48 -3.03 -8.70 19.42
N ASP A 49 -2.68 -9.64 20.32
CA ASP A 49 -2.79 -9.46 21.76
C ASP A 49 -1.63 -8.57 22.26
N TYR A 50 -1.84 -7.28 22.29
CA TYR A 50 -0.81 -6.30 22.69
C TYR A 50 -0.35 -6.46 24.15
N ALA A 51 -1.17 -7.01 25.04
CA ALA A 51 -0.77 -7.32 26.41
C ALA A 51 0.26 -8.46 26.43
N ALA A 52 0.02 -9.51 25.65
CA ALA A 52 0.98 -10.60 25.48
C ALA A 52 2.26 -10.15 24.77
N VAL A 53 2.14 -9.34 23.72
CA VAL A 53 3.29 -8.76 23.01
C VAL A 53 4.15 -7.92 23.94
N ARG A 54 3.55 -7.05 24.76
CA ARG A 54 4.23 -6.23 25.76
C ARG A 54 4.96 -7.09 26.79
N LYS A 55 4.27 -8.11 27.34
CA LYS A 55 4.85 -9.04 28.32
C LYS A 55 6.07 -9.76 27.72
N LYS A 56 5.95 -10.22 26.49
CA LYS A 56 7.06 -10.89 25.79
C LYS A 56 8.26 -9.97 25.57
N ALA A 57 8.06 -8.73 25.14
CA ALA A 57 9.14 -7.77 24.96
C ALA A 57 9.91 -7.52 26.25
N LEU A 58 9.20 -7.34 27.37
CA LEU A 58 9.81 -7.17 28.71
C LEU A 58 10.58 -8.45 29.14
N ALA A 59 10.00 -9.62 28.94
CA ALA A 59 10.65 -10.90 29.23
C ALA A 59 11.90 -11.14 28.35
N SER A 60 11.94 -10.59 27.13
CA SER A 60 13.11 -10.63 26.26
C SER A 60 14.20 -9.62 26.64
N GLY A 61 13.95 -8.75 27.64
CA GLY A 61 14.93 -7.80 28.17
C GLY A 61 14.78 -6.35 27.73
N ALA A 62 13.64 -5.98 27.11
CA ALA A 62 13.34 -4.57 26.88
C ALA A 62 13.13 -3.84 28.22
N SER A 63 13.69 -2.63 28.35
CA SER A 63 13.53 -1.80 29.55
C SER A 63 12.15 -1.13 29.62
N LYS A 64 11.62 -0.77 28.46
CA LYS A 64 10.30 -0.15 28.30
C LYS A 64 9.62 -0.67 27.03
N VAL A 65 8.29 -0.62 27.02
CA VAL A 65 7.49 -0.99 25.84
C VAL A 65 6.41 0.06 25.63
N PHE A 66 6.40 0.66 24.45
CA PHE A 66 5.38 1.54 23.98
C PHE A 66 4.48 0.79 22.99
N VAL A 67 3.17 0.91 23.19
CA VAL A 67 2.16 0.36 22.26
C VAL A 67 1.35 1.54 21.74
N GLU A 68 1.55 1.86 20.47
CA GLU A 68 0.93 3.02 19.81
C GLU A 68 -0.24 2.55 18.96
N ASP A 69 -1.45 3.09 19.18
CA ASP A 69 -2.59 2.85 18.29
C ASP A 69 -2.51 3.81 17.09
N LEU A 70 -2.12 3.27 15.96
CA LEU A 70 -1.88 4.01 14.72
C LEU A 70 -2.96 3.79 13.66
N ARG A 71 -4.05 3.08 14.00
CA ARG A 71 -5.08 2.68 13.04
C ARG A 71 -5.74 3.87 12.35
N GLU A 72 -6.13 4.89 13.11
CA GLU A 72 -6.78 6.08 12.55
C GLU A 72 -5.83 6.86 11.64
N GLU A 73 -4.56 7.08 12.08
CA GLU A 73 -3.54 7.73 11.25
C GLU A 73 -3.22 6.91 10.00
N PHE A 74 -3.16 5.59 10.11
CA PHE A 74 -2.93 4.71 8.98
C PHE A 74 -4.02 4.87 7.92
N VAL A 75 -5.29 4.87 8.34
CA VAL A 75 -6.41 5.01 7.41
C VAL A 75 -6.48 6.42 6.82
N THR A 76 -6.61 7.43 7.67
CA THR A 76 -6.90 8.80 7.21
C THR A 76 -5.68 9.49 6.61
N GLY A 77 -4.49 9.26 7.17
CA GLY A 77 -3.25 9.88 6.73
C GLY A 77 -2.55 9.18 5.57
N HIS A 78 -2.82 7.89 5.33
CA HIS A 78 -2.08 7.09 4.35
C HIS A 78 -2.99 6.38 3.35
N LEU A 79 -3.96 5.57 3.81
CA LEU A 79 -4.84 4.82 2.91
C LEU A 79 -5.70 5.74 2.05
N TRP A 80 -6.33 6.76 2.65
CA TRP A 80 -7.16 7.69 1.88
C TRP A 80 -6.38 8.49 0.85
N LYS A 81 -5.11 8.80 1.09
CA LYS A 81 -4.25 9.43 0.08
C LYS A 81 -4.00 8.50 -1.11
N ALA A 82 -3.72 7.23 -0.85
CA ALA A 82 -3.54 6.24 -1.90
C ALA A 82 -4.84 5.99 -2.70
N VAL A 83 -5.99 5.92 -2.03
CA VAL A 83 -7.33 5.79 -2.65
C VAL A 83 -7.63 6.99 -3.54
N LYS A 84 -7.54 8.21 -3.00
CA LYS A 84 -7.78 9.46 -3.73
C LYS A 84 -6.88 9.59 -4.96
N THR A 85 -5.64 9.15 -4.84
CA THR A 85 -4.69 9.13 -5.97
C THR A 85 -5.06 8.06 -7.00
N GLY A 86 -5.64 6.95 -6.57
CA GLY A 86 -5.81 5.75 -7.37
C GLY A 86 -4.53 4.92 -7.47
N ALA A 87 -3.62 5.04 -6.48
CA ALA A 87 -2.29 4.44 -6.51
C ALA A 87 -2.35 2.91 -6.38
N VAL A 88 -1.89 2.20 -7.40
CA VAL A 88 -1.80 0.73 -7.44
C VAL A 88 -0.44 0.35 -8.04
N TYR A 89 0.37 -0.40 -7.28
CA TYR A 89 1.68 -0.81 -7.77
C TYR A 89 1.55 -2.01 -8.73
N GLU A 90 2.21 -1.88 -9.89
CA GLU A 90 2.20 -2.87 -10.98
C GLU A 90 0.78 -3.35 -11.37
N GLY A 91 -0.21 -2.45 -11.27
CA GLY A 91 -1.58 -2.70 -11.69
C GLY A 91 -2.42 -3.62 -10.79
N LYS A 92 -1.85 -4.18 -9.72
CA LYS A 92 -2.52 -5.17 -8.87
C LYS A 92 -2.36 -4.93 -7.37
N TYR A 93 -1.19 -4.46 -6.92
CA TYR A 93 -0.88 -4.39 -5.50
C TYR A 93 -1.37 -3.08 -4.87
N LEU A 94 -2.30 -3.17 -3.92
CA LEU A 94 -2.91 -2.03 -3.21
C LEU A 94 -2.05 -1.52 -2.03
N LEU A 95 -0.74 -1.78 -2.05
CA LEU A 95 0.30 -1.15 -1.23
C LEU A 95 0.20 -1.33 0.30
N GLY A 96 -0.55 -2.32 0.81
CA GLY A 96 -0.86 -2.41 2.24
C GLY A 96 0.35 -2.38 3.18
N THR A 97 1.38 -3.22 2.94
CA THR A 97 2.63 -3.18 3.72
C THR A 97 3.38 -1.86 3.52
N SER A 98 3.42 -1.37 2.26
CA SER A 98 4.19 -0.18 1.90
C SER A 98 3.64 1.09 2.54
N LEU A 99 2.32 1.17 2.74
CA LEU A 99 1.64 2.29 3.41
C LEU A 99 1.73 2.21 4.94
N ALA A 100 1.85 1.00 5.51
CA ALA A 100 1.98 0.82 6.96
C ALA A 100 3.39 1.19 7.48
N ARG A 101 4.45 0.94 6.71
CA ARG A 101 5.84 1.16 7.18
C ARG A 101 6.17 2.62 7.51
N PRO A 102 5.80 3.64 6.71
CA PRO A 102 6.05 5.03 7.09
C PRO A 102 5.29 5.47 8.35
N VAL A 103 4.10 4.93 8.62
CA VAL A 103 3.35 5.17 9.87
C VAL A 103 4.11 4.63 11.06
N LEU A 104 4.54 3.36 10.98
CA LEU A 104 5.31 2.69 12.03
C LEU A 104 6.66 3.39 12.28
N ALA A 105 7.38 3.73 11.21
CA ALA A 105 8.66 4.43 11.32
C ALA A 105 8.53 5.81 11.96
N LYS A 106 7.49 6.57 11.60
CA LYS A 106 7.21 7.88 12.21
C LYS A 106 6.93 7.76 13.72
N ALA A 107 6.11 6.79 14.12
CA ALA A 107 5.82 6.54 15.53
C ALA A 107 7.07 6.11 16.29
N GLN A 108 7.92 5.27 15.70
CA GLN A 108 9.18 4.85 16.29
C GLN A 108 10.14 6.03 16.48
N VAL A 109 10.29 6.90 15.48
CA VAL A 109 11.10 8.11 15.58
C VAL A 109 10.57 9.03 16.70
N LYS A 110 9.25 9.22 16.78
CA LYS A 110 8.63 9.99 17.86
C LYS A 110 9.04 9.46 19.24
N VAL A 111 8.86 8.16 19.47
CA VAL A 111 9.26 7.50 20.73
C VAL A 111 10.77 7.67 20.98
N ALA A 112 11.60 7.54 19.94
CA ALA A 112 13.04 7.68 20.09
C ALA A 112 13.44 9.10 20.53
N LEU A 113 12.86 10.13 19.95
CA LEU A 113 13.11 11.51 20.31
C LEU A 113 12.60 11.82 21.73
N GLU A 114 11.40 11.37 22.10
CA GLU A 114 10.83 11.54 23.44
C GLU A 114 11.63 10.82 24.53
N GLN A 115 12.23 9.68 24.21
CA GLN A 115 13.05 8.91 25.16
C GLN A 115 14.55 9.29 25.12
N GLY A 116 14.96 10.24 24.28
CA GLY A 116 16.36 10.62 24.11
C GLY A 116 17.24 9.46 23.66
N ALA A 117 16.76 8.68 22.70
CA ALA A 117 17.49 7.56 22.13
C ALA A 117 18.58 8.02 21.16
N ASP A 118 19.66 7.24 21.07
CA ASP A 118 20.79 7.49 20.17
C ASP A 118 20.63 6.74 18.84
N ALA A 119 19.77 5.72 18.83
CA ALA A 119 19.61 4.85 17.67
C ALA A 119 18.20 4.29 17.51
N LEU A 120 17.91 3.89 16.27
CA LEU A 120 16.72 3.15 15.86
C LEU A 120 17.15 1.77 15.35
N ALA A 121 16.37 0.74 15.68
CA ALA A 121 16.61 -0.60 15.18
C ALA A 121 15.33 -1.20 14.55
N HIS A 122 15.53 -2.08 13.56
CA HIS A 122 14.46 -2.86 12.95
C HIS A 122 14.90 -4.29 12.64
N GLY A 123 13.94 -5.21 12.59
CA GLY A 123 14.15 -6.63 12.28
C GLY A 123 13.94 -7.00 10.80
N CYS A 124 14.05 -6.05 9.87
CA CYS A 124 13.87 -6.33 8.46
C CYS A 124 15.07 -7.05 7.86
N THR A 125 14.82 -8.09 7.04
CA THR A 125 15.88 -8.83 6.35
C THR A 125 16.52 -8.01 5.23
N GLY A 126 17.79 -8.28 4.91
CA GLY A 126 18.52 -7.61 3.83
C GLY A 126 17.96 -7.86 2.41
N LYS A 127 17.10 -8.86 2.24
CA LYS A 127 16.42 -9.20 0.97
C LYS A 127 15.05 -8.54 0.82
N GLY A 128 14.51 -7.91 1.89
CA GLY A 128 13.19 -7.29 1.91
C GLY A 128 13.21 -5.81 1.55
N ASN A 129 12.09 -5.30 1.04
CA ASN A 129 11.92 -3.86 0.79
C ASN A 129 11.74 -3.06 2.09
N ASP A 130 11.31 -3.70 3.17
CA ASP A 130 10.91 -3.01 4.39
C ASP A 130 12.08 -2.29 5.07
N GLN A 131 13.31 -2.85 4.99
CA GLN A 131 14.50 -2.15 5.46
C GLN A 131 14.65 -0.76 4.80
N VAL A 132 14.42 -0.68 3.48
CA VAL A 132 14.50 0.59 2.74
C VAL A 132 13.41 1.55 3.20
N ARG A 133 12.19 1.07 3.40
CA ARG A 133 11.05 1.88 3.86
C ARG A 133 11.26 2.47 5.24
N PHE A 134 11.75 1.67 6.18
CA PHE A 134 12.09 2.16 7.52
C PHE A 134 13.25 3.16 7.48
N GLU A 135 14.36 2.81 6.83
CA GLU A 135 15.57 3.63 6.87
C GLU A 135 15.42 4.95 6.11
N LEU A 136 14.72 4.98 4.97
CA LEU A 136 14.42 6.25 4.30
C LEU A 136 13.50 7.14 5.15
N ALA A 137 12.55 6.57 5.87
CA ALA A 137 11.74 7.32 6.82
C ALA A 137 12.57 7.87 7.98
N TYR A 138 13.49 7.09 8.54
CA TYR A 138 14.41 7.55 9.59
C TYR A 138 15.32 8.68 9.10
N GLN A 139 15.89 8.53 7.90
CA GLN A 139 16.73 9.58 7.31
C GLN A 139 15.97 10.89 7.08
N ALA A 140 14.70 10.80 6.70
CA ALA A 140 13.86 11.98 6.50
C ALA A 140 13.45 12.66 7.82
N LEU A 141 13.16 11.88 8.86
CA LEU A 141 12.56 12.38 10.10
C LEU A 141 13.58 12.64 11.22
N ALA A 142 14.66 11.86 11.27
CA ALA A 142 15.68 11.96 12.33
C ALA A 142 17.07 11.52 11.81
N PRO A 143 17.67 12.27 10.85
CA PRO A 143 18.93 11.88 10.19
C PRO A 143 20.14 11.80 11.14
N HIS A 144 20.02 12.32 12.33
CA HIS A 144 21.06 12.27 13.37
C HIS A 144 21.06 10.97 14.19
N LEU A 145 19.97 10.18 14.13
CA LEU A 145 19.89 8.91 14.85
C LEU A 145 20.58 7.80 14.05
N ARG A 146 21.39 7.00 14.74
CA ARG A 146 22.04 5.83 14.13
C ARG A 146 21.00 4.76 13.82
N VAL A 147 21.13 4.08 12.68
CA VAL A 147 20.32 2.91 12.34
C VAL A 147 21.10 1.63 12.61
N ILE A 148 20.47 0.69 13.31
CA ILE A 148 21.00 -0.64 13.58
C ILE A 148 20.07 -1.67 12.93
N ALA A 149 20.62 -2.47 12.03
CA ALA A 149 19.89 -3.49 11.29
C ALA A 149 20.56 -4.87 11.52
N PRO A 150 20.20 -5.60 12.57
CA PRO A 150 20.89 -6.82 12.99
C PRO A 150 21.03 -7.87 11.88
N TRP A 151 20.05 -8.01 11.01
CA TRP A 151 20.12 -8.93 9.87
C TRP A 151 21.30 -8.67 8.90
N ARG A 152 21.94 -7.53 8.97
CA ARG A 152 23.16 -7.20 8.20
C ARG A 152 24.45 -7.36 9.03
N GLU A 153 24.32 -7.56 10.33
CA GLU A 153 25.45 -7.51 11.27
C GLU A 153 25.69 -8.85 11.97
N TRP A 154 24.64 -9.60 12.31
CA TRP A 154 24.73 -10.81 13.11
C TRP A 154 25.09 -12.07 12.31
N SER A 155 25.48 -13.12 13.04
CA SER A 155 25.83 -14.42 12.47
C SER A 155 24.65 -15.38 12.27
N ILE A 156 23.45 -15.03 12.74
CA ILE A 156 22.22 -15.84 12.63
C ILE A 156 21.79 -15.86 11.17
N LYS A 157 21.76 -17.06 10.55
CA LYS A 157 21.48 -17.22 9.12
C LYS A 157 20.21 -18.01 8.84
N SER A 158 19.71 -18.77 9.82
CA SER A 158 18.57 -19.65 9.67
C SER A 158 17.56 -19.44 10.80
N ARG A 159 16.34 -19.96 10.58
CA ARG A 159 15.31 -20.02 11.63
C ARG A 159 15.75 -20.91 12.78
N GLU A 160 16.49 -21.97 12.50
CA GLU A 160 17.07 -22.89 13.48
C GLU A 160 18.06 -22.17 14.39
N ASP A 161 18.97 -21.38 13.82
CA ASP A 161 19.90 -20.54 14.59
C ASP A 161 19.15 -19.56 15.49
N ALA A 162 18.10 -18.93 14.95
CA ALA A 162 17.25 -17.99 15.71
C ALA A 162 16.53 -18.67 16.88
N LEU A 163 16.07 -19.90 16.71
CA LEU A 163 15.42 -20.70 17.75
C LEU A 163 16.44 -21.10 18.85
N GLN A 164 17.63 -21.55 18.46
CA GLN A 164 18.70 -21.89 19.40
C GLN A 164 19.14 -20.66 20.22
N TYR A 165 19.25 -19.50 19.56
CA TYR A 165 19.57 -18.25 20.24
C TYR A 165 18.45 -17.84 21.21
N ALA A 166 17.17 -17.99 20.81
CA ALA A 166 16.05 -17.70 21.69
C ALA A 166 16.00 -18.61 22.91
N GLU A 167 16.27 -19.91 22.75
CA GLU A 167 16.33 -20.88 23.84
C GLU A 167 17.46 -20.54 24.82
N ALA A 168 18.65 -20.26 24.32
CA ALA A 168 19.81 -19.88 25.14
C ALA A 168 19.57 -18.62 25.99
N HIS A 169 18.69 -17.74 25.54
CA HIS A 169 18.33 -16.49 26.23
C HIS A 169 16.99 -16.56 26.97
N GLY A 170 16.36 -17.73 27.07
CA GLY A 170 15.08 -17.90 27.77
C GLY A 170 13.92 -17.11 27.16
N ILE A 171 13.98 -16.80 25.86
CA ILE A 171 12.94 -16.05 25.16
C ILE A 171 11.77 -16.99 24.89
N PRO A 172 10.53 -16.66 25.31
CA PRO A 172 9.36 -17.47 25.02
C PRO A 172 9.10 -17.56 23.51
N VAL A 173 9.32 -18.74 22.92
CA VAL A 173 8.96 -18.98 21.51
C VAL A 173 7.68 -19.81 21.54
N PRO A 174 6.57 -19.33 20.93
CA PRO A 174 5.38 -20.14 20.78
C PRO A 174 5.71 -21.41 19.99
N VAL A 175 5.40 -22.58 20.54
CA VAL A 175 5.44 -23.84 19.80
C VAL A 175 4.24 -23.83 18.84
N THR A 176 4.37 -23.13 17.73
CA THR A 176 3.33 -23.13 16.71
C THR A 176 3.69 -24.12 15.61
N LYS A 177 2.66 -24.85 15.11
CA LYS A 177 2.79 -25.61 13.86
C LYS A 177 3.47 -24.73 12.83
N LYS A 178 4.43 -25.29 12.10
CA LYS A 178 5.21 -24.61 11.08
C LYS A 178 4.23 -23.93 10.09
N ASP A 179 4.02 -22.62 10.23
CA ASP A 179 3.29 -21.87 9.22
C ASP A 179 4.16 -21.87 7.96
N LEU A 180 3.61 -22.37 6.88
CA LEU A 180 4.32 -22.51 5.61
C LEU A 180 4.56 -21.15 4.94
N TYR A 181 3.80 -20.15 5.33
CA TYR A 181 3.82 -18.81 4.74
C TYR A 181 4.37 -17.77 5.71
N SER A 182 5.13 -16.83 5.19
CA SER A 182 5.41 -15.55 5.86
C SER A 182 4.24 -14.61 5.61
N ARG A 183 3.62 -14.14 6.69
CA ARG A 183 2.45 -13.25 6.63
C ARG A 183 2.75 -11.89 7.22
N ASP A 184 2.20 -10.84 6.60
CA ASP A 184 2.18 -9.49 7.14
C ASP A 184 0.75 -8.96 7.04
N GLN A 185 0.14 -8.70 8.20
CA GLN A 185 -1.25 -8.28 8.35
C GLN A 185 -1.33 -6.86 8.87
N ASN A 186 -2.26 -6.12 8.34
CA ASN A 186 -2.74 -4.84 8.89
C ASN A 186 -4.21 -4.65 8.51
N LEU A 187 -4.79 -3.53 8.93
CA LEU A 187 -6.21 -3.23 8.67
C LEU A 187 -6.59 -3.27 7.18
N TRP A 188 -5.64 -2.96 6.28
CA TRP A 188 -5.90 -2.88 4.85
C TRP A 188 -5.77 -4.20 4.13
N HIS A 189 -4.81 -5.03 4.53
CA HIS A 189 -4.51 -6.25 3.80
C HIS A 189 -3.86 -7.34 4.66
N LEU A 190 -3.79 -8.53 4.08
CA LEU A 190 -2.95 -9.63 4.50
C LEU A 190 -2.10 -10.11 3.32
N SER A 191 -0.79 -10.15 3.50
CA SER A 191 0.13 -10.72 2.51
C SER A 191 0.56 -12.14 2.89
N HIS A 192 0.78 -12.96 1.86
CA HIS A 192 1.32 -14.31 1.96
C HIS A 192 2.51 -14.43 1.03
N GLU A 193 3.69 -14.69 1.59
CA GLU A 193 4.93 -14.91 0.85
C GLU A 193 5.63 -16.17 1.40
N GLY A 194 6.55 -16.73 0.68
CA GLY A 194 7.30 -17.90 1.13
C GLY A 194 6.63 -19.26 0.88
N GLY A 195 7.29 -20.33 1.31
CA GLY A 195 6.78 -21.69 1.22
C GLY A 195 6.42 -22.12 -0.20
N PRO A 196 5.22 -22.69 -0.42
CA PRO A 196 4.78 -23.14 -1.74
C PRO A 196 4.80 -22.05 -2.82
N LEU A 197 4.62 -20.77 -2.44
CA LEU A 197 4.60 -19.65 -3.39
C LEU A 197 5.98 -19.35 -3.99
N GLU A 198 7.07 -19.74 -3.33
CA GLU A 198 8.42 -19.54 -3.87
C GLU A 198 8.83 -20.60 -4.89
N THR A 199 8.23 -21.78 -4.80
CA THR A 199 8.64 -22.95 -5.60
C THR A 199 7.78 -23.18 -6.84
N LYS A 200 6.58 -22.61 -6.86
CA LYS A 200 5.61 -22.73 -7.96
C LYS A 200 5.00 -21.38 -8.29
N LEU A 201 4.95 -21.05 -9.58
CA LEU A 201 4.27 -19.85 -10.09
C LEU A 201 2.82 -20.12 -10.52
N GLY A 202 2.21 -21.17 -9.97
CA GLY A 202 0.82 -21.52 -10.20
C GLY A 202 -0.11 -20.85 -9.20
N GLU A 203 -1.38 -21.21 -9.27
CA GLU A 203 -2.42 -20.73 -8.37
C GLU A 203 -2.04 -20.98 -6.89
N PRO A 204 -2.13 -19.96 -6.02
CA PRO A 204 -1.90 -20.13 -4.59
C PRO A 204 -2.85 -21.19 -4.00
N PRO A 205 -2.36 -22.10 -3.17
CA PRO A 205 -3.20 -23.10 -2.52
C PRO A 205 -4.31 -22.44 -1.68
N GLU A 206 -5.48 -23.08 -1.60
CA GLU A 206 -6.65 -22.49 -0.88
C GLU A 206 -6.36 -22.23 0.61
N ASP A 207 -5.50 -23.00 1.23
CA ASP A 207 -5.10 -22.82 2.64
C ASP A 207 -4.22 -21.58 2.89
N ALA A 208 -3.70 -20.96 1.84
CA ALA A 208 -3.00 -19.68 1.93
C ALA A 208 -3.96 -18.56 2.35
N TRP A 209 -5.17 -18.54 1.79
CA TRP A 209 -6.16 -17.48 2.01
C TRP A 209 -6.78 -17.54 3.39
N LYS A 210 -6.97 -16.38 4.05
CA LYS A 210 -7.45 -16.27 5.44
C LYS A 210 -8.59 -15.27 5.64
N LEU A 211 -8.62 -14.20 4.83
CA LEU A 211 -9.60 -13.12 4.96
C LEU A 211 -10.78 -13.28 4.00
N THR A 212 -10.62 -14.10 2.97
CA THR A 212 -11.57 -14.21 1.87
C THR A 212 -12.05 -15.65 1.69
N SER A 213 -13.36 -15.83 1.53
CA SER A 213 -13.95 -17.10 1.12
C SER A 213 -13.46 -17.49 -0.29
N SER A 214 -13.34 -18.81 -0.55
CA SER A 214 -13.15 -19.25 -1.93
C SER A 214 -14.36 -18.92 -2.79
N PRO A 215 -14.21 -18.75 -4.11
CA PRO A 215 -15.34 -18.56 -5.01
C PRO A 215 -16.40 -19.66 -4.90
N GLN A 216 -15.98 -20.89 -4.58
CA GLN A 216 -16.86 -22.04 -4.41
C GLN A 216 -17.68 -21.98 -3.12
N ASN A 217 -17.10 -21.39 -2.05
CA ASN A 217 -17.71 -21.28 -0.71
C ASN A 217 -18.38 -19.92 -0.47
N ALA A 218 -18.22 -18.98 -1.39
CA ALA A 218 -18.90 -17.69 -1.33
C ALA A 218 -20.43 -17.86 -1.54
N PRO A 219 -21.26 -16.94 -1.01
CA PRO A 219 -22.72 -17.01 -1.18
C PRO A 219 -23.15 -17.14 -2.65
N ASP A 220 -24.18 -17.95 -2.89
CA ASP A 220 -24.79 -18.12 -4.21
C ASP A 220 -25.70 -16.94 -4.62
N GLU A 221 -26.08 -16.11 -3.67
CA GLU A 221 -26.86 -14.90 -3.92
C GLU A 221 -25.93 -13.69 -4.07
N GLU A 222 -26.29 -12.81 -5.01
CA GLU A 222 -25.56 -11.55 -5.19
C GLU A 222 -25.71 -10.66 -3.97
N GLY A 223 -24.58 -10.25 -3.39
CA GLY A 223 -24.53 -9.21 -2.38
C GLY A 223 -24.51 -7.81 -2.99
N LYS A 224 -25.06 -6.83 -2.25
CA LYS A 224 -24.98 -5.43 -2.62
C LYS A 224 -24.32 -4.62 -1.54
N VAL A 225 -23.44 -3.69 -1.93
CA VAL A 225 -22.82 -2.73 -1.03
C VAL A 225 -22.79 -1.35 -1.67
N ALA A 226 -23.32 -0.36 -0.95
CA ALA A 226 -23.24 1.04 -1.34
C ALA A 226 -22.17 1.76 -0.51
N ILE A 227 -21.25 2.45 -1.18
CA ILE A 227 -20.16 3.20 -0.54
C ILE A 227 -20.34 4.68 -0.91
N ALA A 228 -20.47 5.54 0.10
CA ALA A 228 -20.53 6.98 -0.10
C ALA A 228 -19.18 7.63 0.16
N PHE A 229 -18.88 8.65 -0.64
CA PHE A 229 -17.63 9.40 -0.60
C PHE A 229 -17.88 10.89 -0.45
N GLU A 230 -16.99 11.59 0.25
CA GLU A 230 -16.89 13.03 0.33
C GLU A 230 -15.46 13.46 0.02
N ALA A 231 -15.29 14.32 -0.97
CA ALA A 231 -13.99 14.79 -1.45
C ALA A 231 -12.96 13.64 -1.64
N GLY A 232 -13.41 12.55 -2.26
CA GLY A 232 -12.62 11.35 -2.56
C GLY A 232 -12.38 10.39 -1.39
N ALA A 233 -12.79 10.75 -0.16
CA ALA A 233 -12.66 9.87 1.00
C ALA A 233 -13.97 9.09 1.24
N PRO A 234 -13.94 7.77 1.49
CA PRO A 234 -15.14 7.02 1.84
C PRO A 234 -15.61 7.39 3.26
N VAL A 235 -16.91 7.61 3.44
CA VAL A 235 -17.51 8.11 4.69
C VAL A 235 -18.69 7.30 5.21
N ALA A 236 -19.33 6.50 4.34
CA ALA A 236 -20.47 5.67 4.75
C ALA A 236 -20.54 4.37 3.94
N VAL A 237 -21.09 3.33 4.59
CA VAL A 237 -21.41 2.04 3.97
C VAL A 237 -22.89 1.75 4.17
N ASN A 238 -23.60 1.40 3.11
CA ASN A 238 -25.04 1.08 3.11
C ASN A 238 -25.89 2.17 3.84
N GLY A 239 -25.58 3.44 3.56
CA GLY A 239 -26.26 4.60 4.15
C GLY A 239 -25.87 4.92 5.59
N ARG A 240 -25.02 4.12 6.24
CA ARG A 240 -24.57 4.37 7.63
C ARG A 240 -23.20 5.01 7.63
N ARG A 241 -23.12 6.24 8.15
CA ARG A 241 -21.86 6.96 8.36
C ARG A 241 -21.10 6.32 9.51
N MET A 242 -19.78 6.18 9.36
CA MET A 242 -18.94 5.56 10.38
C MET A 242 -17.51 6.10 10.34
N GLY A 243 -16.75 5.91 11.42
CA GLY A 243 -15.33 6.26 11.48
C GLY A 243 -14.50 5.45 10.50
N ALA A 244 -13.36 5.99 10.11
CA ALA A 244 -12.54 5.47 9.02
C ALA A 244 -12.08 4.02 9.26
N VAL A 245 -11.62 3.71 10.46
CA VAL A 245 -11.21 2.33 10.85
C VAL A 245 -12.39 1.36 10.70
N LYS A 246 -13.56 1.71 11.29
CA LYS A 246 -14.74 0.82 11.23
C LYS A 246 -15.26 0.63 9.81
N LEU A 247 -15.12 1.66 8.96
CA LEU A 247 -15.50 1.59 7.56
C LEU A 247 -14.66 0.53 6.82
N VAL A 248 -13.33 0.55 7.00
CA VAL A 248 -12.44 -0.44 6.39
C VAL A 248 -12.74 -1.84 6.92
N GLU A 249 -12.89 -2.02 8.25
CA GLU A 249 -13.27 -3.30 8.85
C GLU A 249 -14.57 -3.86 8.25
N THR A 250 -15.62 -3.02 8.16
CA THR A 250 -16.91 -3.42 7.60
C THR A 250 -16.80 -3.85 6.14
N LEU A 251 -16.03 -3.12 5.33
CA LEU A 251 -15.82 -3.48 3.93
C LEU A 251 -14.93 -4.72 3.77
N ASN A 252 -13.98 -4.95 4.68
CA ASN A 252 -13.20 -6.19 4.73
C ASN A 252 -14.10 -7.41 5.00
N GLU A 253 -15.01 -7.31 5.98
CA GLU A 253 -15.98 -8.37 6.30
C GLU A 253 -16.89 -8.66 5.09
N ILE A 254 -17.46 -7.61 4.48
CA ILE A 254 -18.35 -7.76 3.32
C ILE A 254 -17.57 -8.36 2.14
N GLY A 255 -16.44 -7.76 1.74
CA GLY A 255 -15.65 -8.23 0.59
C GLY A 255 -15.13 -9.65 0.80
N GLY A 256 -14.61 -9.94 2.00
CA GLY A 256 -14.09 -11.26 2.37
C GLY A 256 -15.15 -12.36 2.27
N ARG A 257 -16.36 -12.10 2.77
CA ARG A 257 -17.50 -13.03 2.68
C ARG A 257 -17.82 -13.42 1.23
N TYR A 258 -17.72 -12.49 0.28
CA TYR A 258 -18.01 -12.74 -1.14
C TYR A 258 -16.77 -13.15 -1.94
N GLY A 259 -15.64 -13.42 -1.29
CA GLY A 259 -14.40 -13.85 -1.96
C GLY A 259 -13.69 -12.75 -2.73
N VAL A 260 -14.05 -11.48 -2.50
CA VAL A 260 -13.46 -10.33 -3.18
C VAL A 260 -12.12 -9.97 -2.55
N GLY A 261 -11.14 -9.60 -3.38
CA GLY A 261 -9.88 -9.00 -2.94
C GLY A 261 -8.68 -9.93 -2.95
N ARG A 262 -8.79 -11.13 -3.50
CA ARG A 262 -7.65 -12.03 -3.73
C ARG A 262 -6.82 -11.53 -4.90
N THR A 263 -5.52 -11.43 -4.71
CA THR A 263 -4.57 -11.03 -5.75
C THR A 263 -3.37 -11.94 -5.72
N ASP A 264 -3.08 -12.57 -6.85
CA ASP A 264 -1.84 -13.32 -7.11
C ASP A 264 -0.93 -12.48 -8.00
N LEU A 265 0.32 -12.27 -7.58
CA LEU A 265 1.22 -11.30 -8.21
C LEU A 265 2.68 -11.73 -8.16
N VAL A 266 3.31 -11.75 -9.33
CA VAL A 266 4.77 -11.69 -9.44
C VAL A 266 5.17 -10.24 -9.60
N LYS A 267 5.86 -9.69 -8.60
CA LYS A 267 6.23 -8.26 -8.52
C LYS A 267 7.74 -8.04 -8.51
N ASN A 268 8.16 -6.84 -8.88
CA ASN A 268 9.55 -6.43 -8.77
C ASN A 268 9.80 -5.83 -7.38
N ARG A 269 10.77 -6.40 -6.63
CA ARG A 269 11.26 -5.79 -5.39
C ARG A 269 12.21 -4.64 -5.71
N LEU A 270 12.23 -3.63 -4.84
CA LEU A 270 13.17 -2.51 -4.96
C LEU A 270 14.63 -2.97 -4.98
N VAL A 271 14.95 -4.02 -4.27
CA VAL A 271 16.29 -4.64 -4.21
C VAL A 271 16.66 -5.47 -5.45
N GLY A 272 15.91 -5.34 -6.54
CA GLY A 272 16.28 -5.84 -7.87
C GLY A 272 15.83 -7.26 -8.23
N MET A 273 15.17 -7.98 -7.32
CA MET A 273 14.67 -9.33 -7.59
C MET A 273 13.16 -9.36 -7.80
N LYS A 274 12.66 -10.37 -8.53
CA LYS A 274 11.23 -10.67 -8.57
C LYS A 274 10.83 -11.52 -7.37
N SER A 275 9.61 -11.34 -6.90
CA SER A 275 9.00 -12.19 -5.87
C SER A 275 7.56 -12.50 -6.21
N HIS A 276 7.14 -13.71 -5.91
CA HIS A 276 5.77 -14.16 -5.99
C HIS A 276 5.11 -14.04 -4.61
N GLY A 277 3.88 -13.57 -4.57
CA GLY A 277 3.11 -13.44 -3.34
C GLY A 277 1.62 -13.34 -3.62
N ALA A 278 0.84 -13.80 -2.66
CA ALA A 278 -0.61 -13.68 -2.66
C ALA A 278 -1.05 -12.62 -1.64
N TYR A 279 -2.08 -11.86 -1.96
CA TYR A 279 -2.54 -10.72 -1.17
C TYR A 279 -4.04 -10.75 -1.06
N GLU A 280 -4.55 -10.43 0.13
CA GLU A 280 -5.98 -10.26 0.38
C GLU A 280 -6.22 -8.82 0.80
N THR A 281 -7.02 -8.10 0.01
CA THR A 281 -7.36 -6.70 0.27
C THR A 281 -8.86 -6.48 0.00
N PRO A 282 -9.76 -7.15 0.74
CA PRO A 282 -11.17 -7.17 0.38
C PRO A 282 -11.82 -5.80 0.41
N GLY A 283 -11.74 -5.06 1.50
CA GLY A 283 -12.30 -3.71 1.60
C GLY A 283 -11.65 -2.72 0.64
N GLY A 284 -10.33 -2.80 0.51
CA GLY A 284 -9.59 -1.96 -0.42
C GLY A 284 -10.04 -2.15 -1.88
N THR A 285 -10.26 -3.38 -2.30
CA THR A 285 -10.77 -3.69 -3.65
C THR A 285 -12.14 -3.05 -3.90
N LEU A 286 -13.05 -3.11 -2.92
CA LEU A 286 -14.36 -2.48 -3.02
C LEU A 286 -14.25 -0.94 -3.09
N ILE A 287 -13.40 -0.35 -2.23
CA ILE A 287 -13.19 1.10 -2.19
C ILE A 287 -12.61 1.59 -3.52
N TYR A 288 -11.58 0.94 -4.06
CA TYR A 288 -10.98 1.32 -5.34
C TYR A 288 -11.95 1.16 -6.51
N ALA A 289 -12.75 0.08 -6.51
CA ALA A 289 -13.77 -0.11 -7.54
C ALA A 289 -14.80 1.02 -7.55
N ALA A 290 -15.32 1.40 -6.37
CA ALA A 290 -16.30 2.47 -6.24
C ALA A 290 -15.71 3.87 -6.51
N HIS A 291 -14.52 4.16 -5.96
CA HIS A 291 -13.87 5.47 -6.11
C HIS A 291 -13.58 5.79 -7.58
N ARG A 292 -13.10 4.82 -8.35
CA ARG A 292 -12.83 4.99 -9.79
C ARG A 292 -14.06 5.40 -10.60
N GLU A 293 -15.24 4.92 -10.21
CA GLU A 293 -16.49 5.30 -10.86
C GLU A 293 -16.88 6.76 -10.58
N LEU A 294 -16.60 7.25 -9.37
CA LEU A 294 -16.81 8.67 -9.04
C LEU A 294 -15.77 9.57 -9.73
N ASP A 295 -14.51 9.16 -9.81
CA ASP A 295 -13.52 9.87 -10.64
C ASP A 295 -14.01 10.05 -12.08
N ALA A 296 -14.57 8.98 -12.67
CA ALA A 296 -15.09 9.01 -14.04
C ALA A 296 -16.30 9.93 -14.21
N LEU A 297 -17.12 10.09 -13.16
CA LEU A 297 -18.27 10.99 -13.18
C LEU A 297 -17.90 12.45 -12.95
N CYS A 298 -16.94 12.71 -12.06
CA CYS A 298 -16.72 14.05 -11.50
C CYS A 298 -15.51 14.77 -12.10
N LEU A 299 -14.59 14.07 -12.76
CA LEU A 299 -13.39 14.66 -13.34
C LEU A 299 -13.52 14.85 -14.84
N ASP A 300 -13.06 15.99 -15.34
CA ASP A 300 -12.90 16.20 -16.78
C ASP A 300 -11.80 15.27 -17.35
N ARG A 301 -11.85 15.08 -18.67
CA ARG A 301 -10.94 14.18 -19.40
C ARG A 301 -9.46 14.48 -19.13
N GLY A 302 -9.07 15.75 -19.13
CA GLY A 302 -7.66 16.15 -18.96
C GLY A 302 -7.17 15.83 -17.57
N THR A 303 -7.93 16.19 -16.55
CA THR A 303 -7.65 15.91 -15.15
C THR A 303 -7.62 14.41 -14.87
N LEU A 304 -8.61 13.65 -15.35
CA LEU A 304 -8.68 12.19 -15.13
C LEU A 304 -7.47 11.48 -15.73
N HIS A 305 -7.12 11.79 -17.00
CA HIS A 305 -5.96 11.16 -17.65
C HIS A 305 -4.65 11.52 -16.97
N TYR A 306 -4.45 12.79 -16.60
CA TYR A 306 -3.21 13.18 -15.91
C TYR A 306 -3.11 12.56 -14.51
N LYS A 307 -4.23 12.46 -13.78
CA LYS A 307 -4.29 11.75 -12.49
C LYS A 307 -3.79 10.30 -12.59
N GLN A 308 -4.06 9.60 -13.70
CA GLN A 308 -3.56 8.24 -13.92
C GLN A 308 -2.02 8.19 -13.98
N HIS A 309 -1.36 9.16 -14.58
CA HIS A 309 0.10 9.28 -14.57
C HIS A 309 0.64 9.56 -13.16
N VAL A 310 -0.03 10.46 -12.44
CA VAL A 310 0.30 10.74 -11.03
C VAL A 310 0.14 9.48 -10.18
N ALA A 311 -0.94 8.72 -10.36
CA ALA A 311 -1.21 7.48 -9.61
C ALA A 311 -0.10 6.45 -9.80
N LEU A 312 0.38 6.27 -11.03
CA LEU A 312 1.48 5.37 -11.33
C LEU A 312 2.75 5.78 -10.57
N ARG A 313 3.16 7.04 -10.68
CA ARG A 313 4.36 7.53 -10.00
C ARG A 313 4.21 7.57 -8.48
N TYR A 314 3.03 7.91 -7.98
CA TYR A 314 2.71 7.87 -6.55
C TYR A 314 2.86 6.46 -5.98
N SER A 315 2.37 5.45 -6.69
CA SER A 315 2.48 4.05 -6.27
C SER A 315 3.94 3.59 -6.15
N GLU A 316 4.82 4.04 -7.07
CA GLU A 316 6.25 3.79 -6.99
C GLU A 316 6.89 4.47 -5.78
N LEU A 317 6.59 5.75 -5.52
CA LEU A 317 7.12 6.47 -4.36
C LEU A 317 6.76 5.76 -3.05
N VAL A 318 5.50 5.33 -2.92
CA VAL A 318 5.03 4.57 -1.75
C VAL A 318 5.74 3.23 -1.65
N TYR A 319 5.80 2.48 -2.74
CA TYR A 319 6.41 1.15 -2.76
C TYR A 319 7.90 1.19 -2.42
N TYR A 320 8.60 2.23 -2.89
CA TYR A 320 10.03 2.46 -2.68
C TYR A 320 10.38 3.11 -1.34
N GLY A 321 9.39 3.37 -0.47
CA GLY A 321 9.63 3.97 0.84
C GLY A 321 9.88 5.48 0.82
N GLN A 322 9.56 6.15 -0.28
CA GLN A 322 9.76 7.58 -0.48
C GLN A 322 8.56 8.43 0.00
N TRP A 323 7.93 8.00 1.10
CA TRP A 323 6.75 8.68 1.66
C TRP A 323 7.03 10.12 2.10
N PHE A 324 8.19 10.38 2.69
CA PHE A 324 8.56 11.68 3.24
C PHE A 324 9.38 12.51 2.23
N THR A 325 8.99 12.51 0.94
CA THR A 325 9.67 13.29 -0.11
C THR A 325 8.81 14.45 -0.59
N PRO A 326 9.42 15.60 -0.97
CA PRO A 326 8.68 16.74 -1.52
C PRO A 326 7.85 16.38 -2.75
N LEU A 327 8.30 15.43 -3.58
CA LEU A 327 7.54 14.99 -4.76
C LEU A 327 6.23 14.33 -4.37
N ARG A 328 6.24 13.45 -3.34
CA ARG A 328 5.00 12.83 -2.85
C ARG A 328 4.05 13.89 -2.27
N GLU A 329 4.57 14.89 -1.56
CA GLU A 329 3.77 16.00 -1.00
C GLU A 329 3.16 16.88 -2.08
N ALA A 330 3.89 17.14 -3.16
CA ALA A 330 3.38 17.86 -4.32
C ALA A 330 2.23 17.09 -4.98
N PHE A 331 2.34 15.77 -5.08
CA PHE A 331 1.25 14.93 -5.58
C PHE A 331 0.04 14.90 -4.62
N ASP A 332 0.25 14.92 -3.30
CA ASP A 332 -0.86 15.07 -2.35
C ASP A 332 -1.64 16.36 -2.64
N SER A 333 -0.96 17.47 -2.85
CA SER A 333 -1.60 18.77 -3.14
C SER A 333 -2.38 18.75 -4.46
N PHE A 334 -1.83 18.11 -5.49
CA PHE A 334 -2.53 17.87 -6.75
C PHE A 334 -3.79 17.05 -6.54
N VAL A 335 -3.67 15.93 -5.82
CA VAL A 335 -4.78 15.01 -5.57
C VAL A 335 -5.87 15.68 -4.72
N GLU A 336 -5.52 16.34 -3.62
CA GLU A 336 -6.52 17.04 -2.78
C GLU A 336 -7.29 18.09 -3.59
N THR A 337 -6.64 18.78 -4.54
CA THR A 337 -7.30 19.74 -5.42
C THR A 337 -8.28 19.06 -6.37
N THR A 338 -7.86 17.96 -7.02
CA THR A 338 -8.68 17.26 -8.01
C THR A 338 -9.86 16.51 -7.37
N GLN A 339 -9.73 16.13 -6.09
CA GLN A 339 -10.74 15.33 -5.40
C GLN A 339 -11.85 16.16 -4.71
N ARG A 340 -11.79 17.48 -4.70
CA ARG A 340 -12.76 18.35 -4.00
C ARG A 340 -14.22 18.05 -4.31
N HIS A 341 -14.49 17.67 -5.55
CA HIS A 341 -15.84 17.40 -6.05
C HIS A 341 -16.09 15.90 -6.31
N VAL A 342 -15.14 15.04 -5.98
CA VAL A 342 -15.35 13.58 -6.07
C VAL A 342 -16.16 13.13 -4.86
N THR A 343 -17.45 13.43 -4.91
CA THR A 343 -18.42 13.21 -3.84
C THR A 343 -19.66 12.53 -4.44
N GLY A 344 -20.14 11.50 -3.77
CA GLY A 344 -21.28 10.76 -4.26
C GLY A 344 -21.39 9.36 -3.66
N LYS A 345 -22.18 8.53 -4.29
CA LYS A 345 -22.44 7.14 -3.85
C LYS A 345 -22.31 6.19 -5.04
N VAL A 346 -21.65 5.07 -4.81
CA VAL A 346 -21.57 3.97 -5.78
C VAL A 346 -22.09 2.70 -5.13
N THR A 347 -22.98 2.00 -5.83
CA THR A 347 -23.50 0.69 -5.43
C THR A 347 -22.81 -0.40 -6.22
N LEU A 348 -22.19 -1.34 -5.55
CA LEU A 348 -21.51 -2.50 -6.11
C LEU A 348 -22.33 -3.77 -5.90
N GLY A 349 -22.35 -4.64 -6.89
CA GLY A 349 -22.81 -6.02 -6.82
C GLY A 349 -21.61 -6.95 -6.62
N LEU A 350 -21.73 -7.90 -5.69
CA LEU A 350 -20.68 -8.82 -5.29
C LEU A 350 -21.12 -10.25 -5.53
N TYR A 351 -20.34 -11.00 -6.30
CA TYR A 351 -20.67 -12.41 -6.56
C TYR A 351 -19.42 -13.23 -6.80
N ARG A 352 -19.12 -14.17 -5.93
CA ARG A 352 -18.06 -15.17 -6.06
C ARG A 352 -16.70 -14.59 -6.51
N GLY A 353 -16.23 -13.58 -5.79
CA GLY A 353 -14.96 -12.88 -6.06
C GLY A 353 -15.05 -11.76 -7.08
N ASN A 354 -16.17 -11.62 -7.81
CA ASN A 354 -16.37 -10.57 -8.78
C ASN A 354 -17.05 -9.35 -8.17
N VAL A 355 -16.69 -8.18 -8.68
CA VAL A 355 -17.28 -6.88 -8.34
C VAL A 355 -17.80 -6.24 -9.63
N ARG A 356 -19.07 -5.87 -9.65
CA ARG A 356 -19.68 -5.11 -10.75
C ARG A 356 -20.35 -3.84 -10.23
N VAL A 357 -20.40 -2.82 -11.03
CA VAL A 357 -21.08 -1.57 -10.69
C VAL A 357 -22.56 -1.69 -11.01
N LEU A 358 -23.40 -1.44 -10.02
CA LEU A 358 -24.87 -1.47 -10.18
C LEU A 358 -25.44 -0.06 -10.39
N ASP A 359 -24.86 0.93 -9.68
CA ASP A 359 -25.35 2.30 -9.72
C ASP A 359 -24.26 3.28 -9.28
N ARG A 360 -24.34 4.54 -9.75
CA ARG A 360 -23.48 5.65 -9.38
C ARG A 360 -24.23 6.97 -9.39
N GLU A 361 -24.09 7.73 -8.31
CA GLU A 361 -24.75 9.01 -8.11
C GLU A 361 -23.72 10.05 -7.62
N SER A 362 -23.74 11.25 -8.18
CA SER A 362 -22.94 12.37 -7.69
C SER A 362 -23.66 13.70 -7.98
N PRO A 363 -23.71 14.63 -7.01
CA PRO A 363 -24.19 15.99 -7.26
C PRO A 363 -23.20 16.82 -8.13
N TYR A 364 -21.99 16.32 -8.33
CA TYR A 364 -20.94 16.93 -9.16
C TYR A 364 -20.68 16.16 -10.44
N SER A 365 -21.65 15.34 -10.89
CA SER A 365 -21.51 14.58 -12.13
C SER A 365 -21.37 15.53 -13.32
N LEU A 366 -20.37 15.26 -14.16
CA LEU A 366 -20.20 15.90 -15.47
C LEU A 366 -20.98 15.18 -16.58
N TYR A 367 -21.62 14.05 -16.23
CA TYR A 367 -22.51 13.34 -17.16
C TYR A 367 -23.87 14.02 -17.18
N ASP A 368 -24.16 14.68 -18.30
CA ASP A 368 -25.44 15.32 -18.59
C ASP A 368 -26.18 14.50 -19.64
N THR A 369 -27.36 13.99 -19.27
CA THR A 369 -28.19 13.17 -20.14
C THR A 369 -28.78 13.95 -21.35
N SER A 370 -28.94 15.27 -21.22
CA SER A 370 -29.42 16.13 -22.31
C SER A 370 -28.37 16.28 -23.42
N ILE A 371 -27.10 16.25 -23.07
CA ILE A 371 -25.96 16.37 -24.00
C ILE A 371 -25.44 14.99 -24.44
N GLY A 372 -25.39 14.04 -23.53
CA GLY A 372 -24.83 12.69 -23.74
C GLY A 372 -25.79 11.71 -24.48
N SER A 373 -27.03 12.11 -24.72
CA SER A 373 -28.02 11.27 -25.41
C SER A 373 -27.76 11.21 -26.93
N PHE A 374 -27.91 10.01 -27.50
CA PHE A 374 -27.95 9.84 -28.96
C PHE A 374 -29.32 10.25 -29.60
N ALA A 375 -30.29 10.65 -28.79
CA ALA A 375 -31.57 11.12 -29.29
C ALA A 375 -31.40 12.46 -30.04
N MET A 376 -32.14 12.61 -31.16
CA MET A 376 -32.17 13.89 -31.87
C MET A 376 -32.86 14.95 -31.03
N GLY A 377 -32.27 16.17 -30.96
CA GLY A 377 -32.80 17.30 -30.18
C GLY A 377 -32.04 17.57 -28.86
N ALA A 378 -30.88 16.93 -28.63
CA ALA A 378 -29.98 17.30 -27.56
C ALA A 378 -29.45 18.74 -27.73
N ASP A 379 -29.11 19.40 -26.62
CA ASP A 379 -28.54 20.76 -26.57
C ASP A 379 -27.12 20.87 -27.17
N TYR A 380 -26.73 19.92 -28.02
CA TYR A 380 -25.43 19.83 -28.68
C TYR A 380 -25.58 20.03 -30.21
N ASP A 381 -24.98 21.10 -30.76
CA ASP A 381 -24.92 21.28 -32.21
C ASP A 381 -23.85 20.40 -32.83
N GLN A 382 -24.28 19.32 -33.52
CA GLN A 382 -23.35 18.37 -34.16
C GLN A 382 -22.45 19.04 -35.24
N LYS A 383 -22.80 20.22 -35.75
CA LYS A 383 -21.99 20.96 -36.76
C LYS A 383 -20.68 21.45 -36.19
N ASP A 384 -20.62 21.75 -34.88
CA ASP A 384 -19.41 22.20 -34.22
C ASP A 384 -18.28 21.17 -34.30
N ALA A 385 -18.63 19.88 -34.35
CA ALA A 385 -17.67 18.81 -34.50
C ALA A 385 -16.81 18.93 -35.77
N ALA A 386 -17.40 19.40 -36.88
CA ALA A 386 -16.65 19.54 -38.13
C ALA A 386 -15.52 20.58 -38.02
N GLY A 387 -15.79 21.74 -37.40
CA GLY A 387 -14.80 22.78 -37.15
C GLY A 387 -13.67 22.28 -36.24
N PHE A 388 -14.03 21.64 -35.14
CA PHE A 388 -13.07 21.03 -34.19
C PHE A 388 -12.17 19.99 -34.89
N ILE A 389 -12.76 19.03 -35.64
CA ILE A 389 -12.02 18.00 -36.36
C ILE A 389 -11.07 18.61 -37.39
N ASN A 390 -11.49 19.66 -38.10
CA ASN A 390 -10.67 20.34 -39.10
C ASN A 390 -9.40 20.97 -38.48
N ILE A 391 -9.54 21.61 -37.32
CA ILE A 391 -8.41 22.23 -36.62
C ILE A 391 -7.51 21.16 -36.00
N LEU A 392 -8.09 20.19 -35.29
CA LEU A 392 -7.35 19.10 -34.63
C LEU A 392 -6.61 18.23 -35.65
N GLY A 393 -7.20 17.99 -36.82
CA GLY A 393 -6.62 17.20 -37.90
C GLY A 393 -5.59 17.93 -38.79
N LEU A 394 -5.37 19.23 -38.59
CA LEU A 394 -4.46 20.02 -39.44
C LEU A 394 -3.04 19.48 -39.45
N PRO A 395 -2.40 19.17 -38.30
CA PRO A 395 -1.04 18.59 -38.31
C PRO A 395 -0.99 17.25 -39.06
N LEU A 396 -1.99 16.39 -38.89
CA LEU A 396 -2.07 15.10 -39.59
C LEU A 396 -2.16 15.25 -41.12
N ARG A 397 -2.92 16.23 -41.62
CA ARG A 397 -3.00 16.55 -43.05
C ARG A 397 -1.71 17.04 -43.62
N ILE A 398 -1.00 17.90 -42.85
CA ILE A 398 0.31 18.40 -43.25
C ILE A 398 1.34 17.27 -43.34
N GLU A 399 1.37 16.42 -42.29
CA GLU A 399 2.25 15.25 -42.24
C GLU A 399 1.99 14.28 -43.40
N ALA A 400 0.72 13.95 -43.66
CA ALA A 400 0.36 13.11 -44.78
C ALA A 400 0.80 13.67 -46.15
N GLY A 401 0.69 15.00 -46.34
CA GLY A 401 1.21 15.67 -47.52
C GLY A 401 2.72 15.58 -47.67
N LEU A 402 3.47 15.71 -46.56
CA LEU A 402 4.92 15.55 -46.53
C LEU A 402 5.34 14.10 -46.83
N ARG A 403 4.66 13.11 -46.29
CA ARG A 403 4.94 11.69 -46.60
C ARG A 403 4.77 11.40 -48.09
N LYS A 404 3.67 11.81 -48.71
CA LYS A 404 3.45 11.67 -50.16
C LYS A 404 4.55 12.30 -50.99
N LYS A 405 5.00 13.52 -50.63
CA LYS A 405 6.10 14.20 -51.32
C LYS A 405 7.46 13.46 -51.17
N ARG A 406 7.69 12.79 -50.06
CA ARG A 406 8.90 11.96 -49.82
C ARG A 406 8.88 10.68 -50.65
N GLU A 407 7.73 10.01 -50.67
CA GLU A 407 7.51 8.77 -51.46
C GLU A 407 7.57 9.04 -52.98
N ALA A 408 7.08 10.18 -53.44
CA ALA A 408 7.12 10.60 -54.82
C ALA A 408 8.49 11.06 -55.35
N LYS A 409 9.50 11.25 -54.45
CA LYS A 409 10.89 11.54 -54.87
C LYS A 409 11.59 10.24 -55.25
N PRO A 410 11.97 10.04 -56.56
CA PRO A 410 12.70 8.84 -56.95
C PRO A 410 14.03 8.75 -56.19
N ALA A 411 14.36 7.55 -55.71
CA ALA A 411 15.65 7.30 -55.07
C ALA A 411 16.78 7.83 -55.99
N ARG A 412 17.50 8.86 -55.52
CA ARG A 412 18.72 9.30 -56.21
C ARG A 412 19.63 8.08 -56.30
N ARG A 413 19.76 7.48 -57.50
CA ARG A 413 20.79 6.49 -57.83
C ARG A 413 22.12 7.10 -57.38
N LYS A 414 22.72 6.50 -56.35
CA LYS A 414 24.15 6.70 -56.07
C LYS A 414 24.88 6.21 -57.34
N LYS A 415 25.36 7.17 -58.14
CA LYS A 415 26.40 6.87 -59.10
C LYS A 415 27.67 6.64 -58.28
N GLY A 416 28.20 5.43 -58.39
CA GLY A 416 29.49 5.02 -57.86
C GLY A 416 30.64 5.74 -58.56
#